data_9fabb976cdf6180a2a61716f84a3e2ac
#
_entry.id   9fabb976cdf6180a2a61716f84a3e2ac
#
_cell.length_a   1.000
_cell.length_b   1.000
_cell.length_c   1.000
_cell.angle_alpha   90.00
_cell.angle_beta   90.00
_cell.angle_gamma   90.00
#
_symmetry.space_group_name_H-M   'P 1'
#
loop_
_entity.id
_entity.type
_entity.pdbx_description
1 polymer ?
#
loop_
_entity_poly.entity_id
_entity_poly.type
_entity_poly.pdbx_seq_one_letter_code
_entity_poly.pdbx_strand_id
1 'polypeptide(L)'
;MASAPQIRIPATYMRGGTSKGVFFRLDDLPQRCRIAGEARDRLFQRVIGSPDPYGKHTDGMGGATSSTSKCVILSKSTQADHDVDYLYGQVAIDTAFVDWSGNCGNLSTAAGAFAIHAGLVDPMPRDGVATIRIWQANIGKTIIAHVPVADGKVQETGDFELDGVTFPAAEIVLEFIDPADDGEDGGALFPTGNPVDELEVPDSLVPGGKLNATLINSGIPTIFVNATDLGYDGTELQDAVNGDSDALARFESLRAIGALRMGLITDLADASKRQHTPKIAFVAPPADYVASSGKAVRATDIDLLVRALSMGKLHHAMMGTAAVAIGTAAAIPGTLVNLAAGGGARQSVRFGHPSGTLRVGAEAAQENGQWKVTKAIMSRSARILMEGWVRVPGDSF
;
A
#
# COMPACT_ATOMS: atom_id res chain seq x y z
N MET A 1 -11.35 -0.01 -42.28
CA MET A 1 -10.12 0.48 -41.62
C MET A 1 -9.27 -0.74 -41.32
N ALA A 2 -7.98 -0.74 -41.67
CA ALA A 2 -7.09 -1.84 -41.27
C ALA A 2 -6.96 -1.81 -39.73
N SER A 3 -7.19 -2.95 -39.06
CA SER A 3 -7.01 -3.07 -37.63
C SER A 3 -5.52 -2.91 -37.29
N ALA A 4 -5.21 -2.13 -36.27
CA ALA A 4 -3.83 -2.03 -35.80
C ALA A 4 -3.34 -3.42 -35.31
N PRO A 5 -2.11 -3.83 -35.64
CA PRO A 5 -1.60 -5.11 -35.18
C PRO A 5 -1.47 -5.12 -33.65
N GLN A 6 -1.70 -6.28 -33.04
CA GLN A 6 -1.41 -6.46 -31.61
C GLN A 6 0.10 -6.46 -31.38
N ILE A 7 0.50 -5.77 -30.34
CA ILE A 7 1.88 -5.78 -29.86
C ILE A 7 2.02 -6.70 -28.65
N ARG A 8 3.24 -7.24 -28.47
CA ARG A 8 3.61 -8.10 -27.36
C ARG A 8 4.61 -7.36 -26.50
N ILE A 9 4.33 -7.24 -25.24
CA ILE A 9 5.18 -6.55 -24.25
C ILE A 9 5.62 -7.58 -23.21
N PRO A 10 6.94 -7.82 -23.02
CA PRO A 10 7.42 -8.70 -21.96
C PRO A 10 6.89 -8.23 -20.61
N ALA A 11 6.37 -9.16 -19.81
CA ALA A 11 5.77 -8.85 -18.54
C ALA A 11 5.87 -10.04 -17.58
N THR A 12 5.95 -9.75 -16.30
CA THR A 12 5.88 -10.73 -15.22
C THR A 12 4.70 -10.40 -14.32
N TYR A 13 3.80 -11.36 -14.11
CA TYR A 13 2.68 -11.21 -13.20
C TYR A 13 3.07 -11.74 -11.83
N MET A 14 3.11 -10.87 -10.84
CA MET A 14 3.63 -11.21 -9.51
C MET A 14 2.64 -10.89 -8.40
N ARG A 15 2.69 -11.71 -7.35
CA ARG A 15 2.18 -11.38 -6.04
C ARG A 15 3.32 -10.76 -5.22
N GLY A 16 3.03 -9.67 -4.54
CA GLY A 16 3.85 -9.11 -3.47
C GLY A 16 2.95 -8.84 -2.27
N GLY A 17 3.31 -9.40 -1.10
CA GLY A 17 2.41 -9.37 0.06
C GLY A 17 1.00 -9.86 -0.31
N THR A 18 -0.02 -9.09 0.08
CA THR A 18 -1.43 -9.37 -0.22
C THR A 18 -1.95 -8.66 -1.48
N SER A 19 -1.05 -8.23 -2.36
CA SER A 19 -1.38 -7.60 -3.65
C SER A 19 -0.76 -8.37 -4.80
N LYS A 20 -1.28 -8.18 -6.01
CA LYS A 20 -0.67 -8.65 -7.25
C LYS A 20 -0.74 -7.57 -8.34
N GLY A 21 0.22 -7.60 -9.25
CA GLY A 21 0.33 -6.65 -10.32
C GLY A 21 1.17 -7.15 -11.47
N VAL A 22 1.14 -6.42 -12.57
CA VAL A 22 1.93 -6.68 -13.78
C VAL A 22 3.20 -5.85 -13.72
N PHE A 23 4.35 -6.52 -13.78
CA PHE A 23 5.69 -5.94 -13.68
C PHE A 23 6.32 -5.85 -15.05
N PHE A 24 6.94 -4.71 -15.33
CA PHE A 24 7.64 -4.42 -16.56
C PHE A 24 9.04 -3.89 -16.27
N ARG A 25 10.01 -4.25 -17.14
CA ARG A 25 11.21 -3.44 -17.26
C ARG A 25 10.89 -2.20 -18.09
N LEU A 26 11.43 -1.05 -17.72
CA LEU A 26 11.23 0.19 -18.47
C LEU A 26 11.62 0.05 -19.95
N ASP A 27 12.73 -0.65 -20.23
CA ASP A 27 13.26 -0.83 -21.58
C ASP A 27 12.39 -1.73 -22.46
N ASP A 28 11.54 -2.56 -21.87
CA ASP A 28 10.63 -3.45 -22.61
C ASP A 28 9.33 -2.74 -23.02
N LEU A 29 9.05 -1.58 -22.43
CA LEU A 29 7.89 -0.79 -22.82
C LEU A 29 8.05 -0.13 -24.19
N PRO A 30 6.97 0.03 -24.97
CA PRO A 30 6.97 0.85 -26.18
C PRO A 30 7.55 2.24 -25.88
N GLN A 31 8.35 2.77 -26.80
CA GLN A 31 9.12 4.00 -26.57
C GLN A 31 8.27 5.16 -26.03
N ARG A 32 7.06 5.36 -26.56
CA ARG A 32 6.14 6.42 -26.11
C ARG A 32 5.57 6.20 -24.71
N CYS A 33 5.63 4.98 -24.17
CA CYS A 33 5.15 4.63 -22.84
C CYS A 33 6.28 4.64 -21.78
N ARG A 34 7.54 4.85 -22.16
CA ARG A 34 8.67 4.93 -21.24
C ARG A 34 8.69 6.23 -20.44
N ILE A 35 8.07 7.28 -20.96
CA ILE A 35 7.91 8.58 -20.28
C ILE A 35 6.52 8.70 -19.68
N ALA A 36 6.39 9.52 -18.63
CA ALA A 36 5.10 9.83 -18.02
C ALA A 36 4.16 10.51 -19.04
N GLY A 37 2.87 10.19 -18.97
CA GLY A 37 1.85 10.79 -19.80
C GLY A 37 0.80 9.80 -20.29
N GLU A 38 -0.12 10.31 -21.10
CA GLU A 38 -1.33 9.62 -21.54
C GLU A 38 -1.06 8.25 -22.19
N ALA A 39 0.01 8.12 -23.00
CA ALA A 39 0.33 6.86 -23.65
C ALA A 39 0.65 5.74 -22.64
N ARG A 40 1.40 6.05 -21.56
CA ARG A 40 1.68 5.13 -20.46
C ARG A 40 0.41 4.76 -19.72
N ASP A 41 -0.41 5.74 -19.39
CA ASP A 41 -1.65 5.54 -18.64
C ASP A 41 -2.62 4.66 -19.42
N ARG A 42 -2.84 4.94 -20.70
CA ARG A 42 -3.67 4.12 -21.58
C ARG A 42 -3.16 2.68 -21.72
N LEU A 43 -1.84 2.51 -21.84
CA LEU A 43 -1.23 1.17 -21.85
C LEU A 43 -1.58 0.40 -20.58
N PHE A 44 -1.41 1.02 -19.40
CA PHE A 44 -1.67 0.35 -18.13
C PHE A 44 -3.15 0.08 -17.90
N GLN A 45 -4.01 1.00 -18.29
CA GLN A 45 -5.46 0.77 -18.31
C GLN A 45 -5.80 -0.45 -19.16
N ARG A 46 -5.24 -0.53 -20.37
CA ARG A 46 -5.51 -1.64 -21.26
C ARG A 46 -4.96 -2.99 -20.74
N VAL A 47 -3.77 -2.98 -20.13
CA VAL A 47 -3.17 -4.15 -19.49
C VAL A 47 -4.05 -4.67 -18.34
N ILE A 48 -4.58 -3.78 -17.52
CA ILE A 48 -5.44 -4.13 -16.38
C ILE A 48 -6.86 -4.47 -16.81
N GLY A 49 -7.35 -3.92 -17.92
CA GLY A 49 -8.73 -4.06 -18.37
C GLY A 49 -9.64 -2.97 -17.80
N SER A 50 -9.11 -1.76 -17.63
CA SER A 50 -9.79 -0.57 -17.09
C SER A 50 -9.97 0.48 -18.19
N PRO A 51 -11.01 1.34 -18.12
CA PRO A 51 -12.16 1.27 -17.18
C PRO A 51 -13.10 0.11 -17.54
N ASP A 52 -13.56 -0.60 -16.53
CA ASP A 52 -14.52 -1.71 -16.70
C ASP A 52 -15.83 -1.40 -15.97
N PRO A 53 -16.92 -1.06 -16.69
CA PRO A 53 -18.22 -0.77 -16.09
C PRO A 53 -18.85 -2.00 -15.42
N TYR A 54 -18.37 -3.21 -15.74
CA TYR A 54 -18.86 -4.45 -15.14
C TYR A 54 -18.12 -4.80 -13.83
N GLY A 55 -17.00 -4.13 -13.53
CA GLY A 55 -16.20 -4.37 -12.33
C GLY A 55 -15.64 -5.79 -12.23
N LYS A 56 -15.18 -6.37 -13.35
CA LYS A 56 -14.64 -7.75 -13.44
C LYS A 56 -13.23 -7.81 -14.01
N HIS A 57 -12.83 -6.81 -14.81
CA HIS A 57 -11.56 -6.80 -15.55
C HIS A 57 -11.37 -8.03 -16.44
N THR A 58 -12.46 -8.53 -17.03
CA THR A 58 -12.45 -9.76 -17.84
C THR A 58 -11.52 -9.67 -19.07
N ASP A 59 -11.36 -8.46 -19.64
CA ASP A 59 -10.48 -8.20 -20.78
C ASP A 59 -9.13 -7.57 -20.36
N GLY A 60 -8.56 -8.06 -19.25
CA GLY A 60 -7.28 -7.60 -18.74
C GLY A 60 -6.70 -8.48 -17.64
N MET A 61 -5.54 -8.07 -17.11
CA MET A 61 -4.82 -8.79 -16.07
C MET A 61 -5.27 -8.39 -14.65
N GLY A 62 -6.12 -7.41 -14.51
CA GLY A 62 -6.65 -6.97 -13.23
C GLY A 62 -7.62 -7.98 -12.62
N GLY A 63 -7.98 -7.75 -11.34
CA GLY A 63 -8.98 -8.55 -10.62
C GLY A 63 -10.06 -7.69 -10.00
N ALA A 64 -10.29 -6.48 -10.51
CA ALA A 64 -11.34 -5.55 -10.12
C ALA A 64 -11.35 -5.21 -8.61
N THR A 65 -10.18 -5.22 -7.97
CA THR A 65 -9.98 -4.72 -6.60
C THR A 65 -8.74 -3.85 -6.53
N SER A 66 -8.64 -3.00 -5.52
CA SER A 66 -7.45 -2.16 -5.31
C SER A 66 -6.17 -2.97 -5.11
N SER A 67 -6.26 -4.20 -4.61
CA SER A 67 -5.10 -5.08 -4.41
C SER A 67 -4.64 -5.81 -5.67
N THR A 68 -5.43 -5.79 -6.74
CA THR A 68 -5.20 -6.57 -7.97
C THR A 68 -5.17 -5.74 -9.25
N SER A 69 -5.37 -4.42 -9.17
CA SER A 69 -5.41 -3.50 -10.32
C SER A 69 -4.18 -2.59 -10.33
N LYS A 70 -3.00 -3.20 -10.54
CA LYS A 70 -1.70 -2.57 -10.32
C LYS A 70 -0.72 -2.88 -11.43
N CYS A 71 0.06 -1.86 -11.82
CA CYS A 71 1.21 -2.01 -12.71
C CYS A 71 2.47 -1.46 -12.04
N VAL A 72 3.61 -2.05 -12.37
CA VAL A 72 4.91 -1.69 -11.85
C VAL A 72 5.92 -1.59 -12.99
N ILE A 73 6.76 -0.56 -12.94
CA ILE A 73 7.90 -0.42 -13.84
C ILE A 73 9.18 -0.43 -13.00
N LEU A 74 10.16 -1.24 -13.38
CA LEU A 74 11.51 -1.20 -12.85
C LEU A 74 12.54 -0.86 -13.92
N SER A 75 13.58 -0.14 -13.52
CA SER A 75 14.80 0.10 -14.28
C SER A 75 16.01 0.05 -13.37
N LYS A 76 17.23 -0.06 -13.92
CA LYS A 76 18.42 0.24 -13.12
C LYS A 76 18.31 1.64 -12.57
N SER A 77 18.74 1.83 -11.32
CA SER A 77 18.59 3.14 -10.68
C SER A 77 19.51 4.19 -11.30
N THR A 78 18.96 5.40 -11.40
CA THR A 78 19.71 6.63 -11.71
C THR A 78 20.15 7.36 -10.44
N GLN A 79 19.69 6.91 -9.28
CA GLN A 79 20.05 7.48 -7.98
C GLN A 79 21.30 6.81 -7.42
N ALA A 80 22.20 7.61 -6.85
CA ALA A 80 23.36 7.08 -6.16
C ALA A 80 22.95 6.11 -5.04
N ASP A 81 23.76 5.07 -4.84
CA ASP A 81 23.55 4.07 -3.80
C ASP A 81 22.23 3.28 -3.87
N HIS A 82 21.58 3.22 -5.04
CA HIS A 82 20.40 2.40 -5.30
C HIS A 82 20.63 1.45 -6.47
N ASP A 83 20.03 0.27 -6.38
CA ASP A 83 20.12 -0.75 -7.43
C ASP A 83 19.08 -0.52 -8.52
N VAL A 84 17.83 -0.21 -8.12
CA VAL A 84 16.71 -0.07 -9.04
C VAL A 84 15.81 1.10 -8.69
N ASP A 85 15.24 1.72 -9.72
CA ASP A 85 14.10 2.62 -9.62
C ASP A 85 12.82 1.80 -9.74
N TYR A 86 11.90 1.99 -8.79
CA TYR A 86 10.60 1.35 -8.73
C TYR A 86 9.50 2.40 -8.87
N LEU A 87 8.75 2.33 -9.96
CA LEU A 87 7.61 3.19 -10.23
C LEU A 87 6.33 2.38 -10.19
N TYR A 88 5.38 2.82 -9.39
CA TYR A 88 4.12 2.14 -9.12
C TYR A 88 2.93 2.92 -9.69
N GLY A 89 2.00 2.24 -10.39
CA GLY A 89 0.74 2.79 -10.86
C GLY A 89 -0.46 2.01 -10.30
N GLN A 90 -1.34 2.71 -9.57
CA GLN A 90 -2.64 2.19 -9.17
C GLN A 90 -3.65 2.49 -10.26
N VAL A 91 -4.12 1.47 -10.96
CA VAL A 91 -5.12 1.63 -12.02
C VAL A 91 -6.52 1.63 -11.40
N ALA A 92 -7.32 2.63 -11.69
CA ALA A 92 -8.73 2.68 -11.26
C ALA A 92 -9.53 1.55 -11.92
N ILE A 93 -10.64 1.13 -11.30
CA ILE A 93 -11.41 -0.02 -11.78
C ILE A 93 -12.39 0.39 -12.87
N ASP A 94 -13.16 1.43 -12.63
CA ASP A 94 -14.33 1.86 -13.40
C ASP A 94 -14.15 3.21 -14.10
N THR A 95 -13.01 3.87 -13.87
CA THR A 95 -12.69 5.17 -14.47
C THR A 95 -11.35 5.12 -15.21
N ALA A 96 -11.21 5.92 -16.26
CA ALA A 96 -9.97 6.00 -17.05
C ALA A 96 -8.91 6.84 -16.31
N PHE A 97 -8.31 6.26 -15.28
CA PHE A 97 -7.35 6.93 -14.42
C PHE A 97 -6.27 5.99 -13.90
N VAL A 98 -5.03 6.46 -13.85
CA VAL A 98 -3.91 5.80 -13.17
C VAL A 98 -3.35 6.77 -12.12
N ASP A 99 -3.42 6.37 -10.85
CA ASP A 99 -2.89 7.16 -9.74
C ASP A 99 -1.41 6.83 -9.49
N TRP A 100 -0.57 7.83 -9.67
CA TRP A 100 0.88 7.78 -9.47
C TRP A 100 1.31 8.43 -8.15
N SER A 101 0.38 8.92 -7.31
CA SER A 101 0.67 9.76 -6.15
C SER A 101 1.26 9.01 -4.95
N GLY A 102 1.39 7.68 -5.00
CA GLY A 102 1.81 6.93 -3.83
C GLY A 102 2.60 5.67 -4.14
N ASN A 103 2.98 4.98 -3.08
CA ASN A 103 3.68 3.70 -3.13
C ASN A 103 2.74 2.53 -2.84
N CYS A 104 3.13 1.33 -3.24
CA CYS A 104 2.52 0.07 -2.82
C CYS A 104 3.51 -0.78 -2.04
N GLY A 105 3.51 -0.67 -0.70
CA GLY A 105 4.40 -1.44 0.17
C GLY A 105 4.28 -2.96 0.03
N ASN A 106 3.13 -3.49 -0.38
CA ASN A 106 2.99 -4.91 -0.74
C ASN A 106 3.78 -5.25 -2.00
N LEU A 107 3.65 -4.46 -3.08
CA LEU A 107 4.40 -4.72 -4.32
C LEU A 107 5.88 -4.33 -4.22
N SER A 108 6.28 -3.49 -3.26
CA SER A 108 7.70 -3.25 -2.95
C SER A 108 8.43 -4.55 -2.61
N THR A 109 7.73 -5.52 -1.98
CA THR A 109 8.29 -6.86 -1.73
C THR A 109 8.62 -7.58 -3.03
N ALA A 110 7.72 -7.52 -4.00
CA ALA A 110 7.93 -8.13 -5.31
C ALA A 110 8.95 -7.35 -6.15
N ALA A 111 9.13 -6.04 -5.91
CA ALA A 111 10.09 -5.22 -6.65
C ALA A 111 11.53 -5.71 -6.46
N GLY A 112 11.95 -6.02 -5.22
CA GLY A 112 13.27 -6.61 -4.96
C GLY A 112 13.46 -7.97 -5.65
N ALA A 113 12.45 -8.85 -5.56
CA ALA A 113 12.49 -10.14 -6.22
C ALA A 113 12.49 -10.01 -7.76
N PHE A 114 11.67 -9.11 -8.32
CA PHE A 114 11.67 -8.84 -9.75
C PHE A 114 12.98 -8.24 -10.25
N ALA A 115 13.61 -7.36 -9.48
CA ALA A 115 14.90 -6.78 -9.83
C ALA A 115 15.98 -7.85 -10.07
N ILE A 116 16.00 -8.87 -9.20
CA ILE A 116 16.87 -10.04 -9.35
C ILE A 116 16.48 -10.86 -10.59
N HIS A 117 15.22 -11.26 -10.67
CA HIS A 117 14.68 -12.08 -11.76
C HIS A 117 14.90 -11.44 -13.14
N ALA A 118 14.72 -10.14 -13.24
CA ALA A 118 14.88 -9.37 -14.48
C ALA A 118 16.34 -9.01 -14.81
N GLY A 119 17.32 -9.42 -13.98
CA GLY A 119 18.73 -9.12 -14.20
C GLY A 119 19.07 -7.65 -14.10
N LEU A 120 18.38 -6.91 -13.23
CA LEU A 120 18.63 -5.48 -13.01
C LEU A 120 19.68 -5.22 -11.91
N VAL A 121 20.02 -6.24 -11.12
CA VAL A 121 20.97 -6.16 -10.00
C VAL A 121 22.20 -7.00 -10.28
N ASP A 122 23.38 -6.42 -10.02
CA ASP A 122 24.67 -7.08 -10.20
C ASP A 122 25.75 -6.38 -9.34
N PRO A 123 26.58 -7.08 -8.54
CA PRO A 123 26.63 -8.53 -8.36
C PRO A 123 25.58 -9.07 -7.37
N MET A 124 25.26 -10.37 -7.49
CA MET A 124 24.33 -11.09 -6.64
C MET A 124 25.01 -12.21 -5.83
N PRO A 125 24.64 -12.46 -4.57
CA PRO A 125 25.06 -13.67 -3.88
C PRO A 125 24.44 -14.89 -4.58
N ARG A 126 25.18 -16.01 -4.58
CA ARG A 126 24.64 -17.26 -5.10
C ARG A 126 23.58 -17.86 -4.17
N ASP A 127 23.86 -17.82 -2.87
CA ASP A 127 22.99 -18.37 -1.82
C ASP A 127 22.93 -17.40 -0.63
N GLY A 128 21.83 -17.44 0.13
CA GLY A 128 21.62 -16.62 1.32
C GLY A 128 20.63 -15.48 1.08
N VAL A 129 20.98 -14.26 1.40
CA VAL A 129 20.10 -13.09 1.31
C VAL A 129 20.75 -12.01 0.46
N ALA A 130 20.06 -11.60 -0.59
CA ALA A 130 20.41 -10.43 -1.39
C ALA A 130 19.76 -9.18 -0.78
N THR A 131 20.55 -8.12 -0.59
CA THR A 131 20.06 -6.83 -0.14
C THR A 131 19.90 -5.91 -1.34
N ILE A 132 18.68 -5.54 -1.65
CA ILE A 132 18.32 -4.70 -2.80
C ILE A 132 17.91 -3.32 -2.30
N ARG A 133 18.62 -2.28 -2.73
CA ARG A 133 18.29 -0.89 -2.45
C ARG A 133 17.41 -0.34 -3.56
N ILE A 134 16.17 -0.08 -3.23
CA ILE A 134 15.12 0.34 -4.17
C ILE A 134 14.87 1.83 -3.96
N TRP A 135 15.00 2.62 -5.04
CA TRP A 135 14.48 3.96 -5.08
C TRP A 135 13.01 3.92 -5.46
N GLN A 136 12.14 4.26 -4.54
CA GLN A 136 10.70 4.35 -4.81
C GLN A 136 10.41 5.71 -5.45
N ALA A 137 10.30 5.71 -6.79
CA ALA A 137 10.31 6.91 -7.61
C ALA A 137 9.06 7.80 -7.49
N ASN A 138 7.92 7.24 -7.01
CA ASN A 138 6.70 8.04 -6.83
C ASN A 138 6.82 9.04 -5.68
N ILE A 139 7.48 8.64 -4.59
CA ILE A 139 7.55 9.44 -3.35
C ILE A 139 8.99 9.81 -2.96
N GLY A 140 9.99 9.46 -3.78
CA GLY A 140 11.39 9.83 -3.53
C GLY A 140 11.98 9.22 -2.25
N LYS A 141 11.68 7.94 -1.94
CA LYS A 141 12.11 7.28 -0.71
C LYS A 141 12.88 5.98 -0.97
N THR A 142 13.75 5.63 -0.05
CA THR A 142 14.52 4.38 -0.09
C THR A 142 13.75 3.24 0.57
N ILE A 143 13.70 2.10 -0.11
CA ILE A 143 13.24 0.83 0.46
C ILE A 143 14.40 -0.16 0.34
N ILE A 144 14.71 -0.88 1.41
CA ILE A 144 15.67 -1.97 1.39
C ILE A 144 14.89 -3.28 1.45
N ALA A 145 15.09 -4.14 0.46
CA ALA A 145 14.49 -5.47 0.42
C ALA A 145 15.57 -6.53 0.67
N HIS A 146 15.38 -7.36 1.69
CA HIS A 146 16.21 -8.52 1.99
C HIS A 146 15.56 -9.76 1.38
N VAL A 147 16.04 -10.13 0.19
CA VAL A 147 15.43 -11.18 -0.64
C VAL A 147 16.23 -12.48 -0.50
N PRO A 148 15.63 -13.59 -0.03
CA PRO A 148 16.30 -14.87 -0.01
C PRO A 148 16.58 -15.36 -1.43
N VAL A 149 17.80 -15.89 -1.61
CA VAL A 149 18.29 -16.42 -2.89
C VAL A 149 18.89 -17.79 -2.70
N ALA A 150 18.69 -18.65 -3.67
CA ALA A 150 19.27 -19.96 -3.76
C ALA A 150 19.69 -20.24 -5.20
N ASP A 151 20.92 -20.72 -5.38
CA ASP A 151 21.53 -21.02 -6.68
C ASP A 151 21.45 -19.82 -7.67
N GLY A 152 21.65 -18.60 -7.15
CA GLY A 152 21.63 -17.37 -7.93
C GLY A 152 20.23 -16.91 -8.38
N LYS A 153 19.17 -17.48 -7.83
CA LYS A 153 17.77 -17.16 -8.13
C LYS A 153 17.02 -16.79 -6.87
N VAL A 154 15.94 -16.03 -7.03
CA VAL A 154 15.01 -15.74 -5.93
C VAL A 154 14.44 -17.06 -5.39
N GLN A 155 14.55 -17.24 -4.08
CA GLN A 155 13.89 -18.35 -3.41
C GLN A 155 12.44 -17.94 -3.12
N GLU A 156 11.49 -18.62 -3.76
CA GLU A 156 10.06 -18.32 -3.59
C GLU A 156 9.39 -19.24 -2.55
N THR A 157 9.96 -20.43 -2.34
CA THR A 157 9.42 -21.44 -1.40
C THR A 157 9.99 -21.24 -0.01
N GLY A 158 9.15 -21.45 1.01
CA GLY A 158 9.51 -21.35 2.43
C GLY A 158 8.28 -21.61 3.29
N ASP A 159 8.45 -21.45 4.57
CA ASP A 159 7.44 -21.72 5.61
C ASP A 159 6.86 -20.45 6.25
N PHE A 160 7.23 -19.28 5.74
CA PHE A 160 6.67 -18.02 6.22
C PHE A 160 5.20 -17.86 5.82
N GLU A 161 4.34 -17.86 6.82
CA GLU A 161 2.89 -17.64 6.67
C GLU A 161 2.57 -16.15 6.69
N LEU A 162 1.77 -15.70 5.72
CA LEU A 162 1.27 -14.34 5.63
C LEU A 162 -0.25 -14.37 5.59
N ASP A 163 -0.92 -13.91 6.64
CA ASP A 163 -2.37 -13.81 6.68
C ASP A 163 -2.92 -12.97 5.51
N GLY A 164 -3.90 -13.51 4.80
CA GLY A 164 -4.40 -12.96 3.53
C GLY A 164 -3.73 -13.55 2.28
N VAL A 165 -2.81 -14.50 2.45
CA VAL A 165 -2.18 -15.29 1.38
C VAL A 165 -2.35 -16.77 1.70
N THR A 166 -2.79 -17.55 0.72
CA THR A 166 -3.20 -18.95 0.94
C THR A 166 -2.04 -19.88 1.28
N PHE A 167 -0.88 -19.68 0.66
CA PHE A 167 0.25 -20.60 0.79
C PHE A 167 1.46 -19.93 1.42
N PRO A 168 2.22 -20.64 2.28
CA PRO A 168 3.49 -20.13 2.79
C PRO A 168 4.51 -19.94 1.66
N ALA A 169 5.51 -19.11 1.91
CA ALA A 169 6.55 -18.76 0.95
C ALA A 169 7.83 -18.35 1.70
N ALA A 170 8.90 -18.02 0.98
CA ALA A 170 10.08 -17.44 1.59
C ALA A 170 9.80 -16.03 2.12
N GLU A 171 10.30 -15.74 3.32
CA GLU A 171 10.18 -14.44 3.95
C GLU A 171 11.07 -13.41 3.27
N ILE A 172 10.51 -12.26 2.93
CA ILE A 172 11.24 -11.07 2.47
C ILE A 172 11.01 -9.98 3.50
N VAL A 173 12.11 -9.49 4.10
CA VAL A 173 12.06 -8.38 5.04
C VAL A 173 12.23 -7.08 4.27
N LEU A 174 11.37 -6.12 4.54
CA LEU A 174 11.43 -4.76 3.99
C LEU A 174 11.75 -3.77 5.09
N GLU A 175 12.71 -2.88 4.81
CA GLU A 175 12.97 -1.68 5.60
C GLU A 175 12.57 -0.46 4.74
N PHE A 176 11.66 0.35 5.25
CA PHE A 176 11.30 1.64 4.69
C PHE A 176 12.12 2.68 5.42
N ILE A 177 13.10 3.25 4.74
CA ILE A 177 14.04 4.21 5.30
C ILE A 177 13.40 5.59 5.26
N ASP A 178 13.50 6.28 6.39
CA ASP A 178 12.95 7.62 6.56
C ASP A 178 11.53 7.73 5.97
N PRO A 179 10.59 6.91 6.50
CA PRO A 179 9.29 6.69 5.87
C PRO A 179 8.36 7.89 6.00
N ALA A 180 8.73 8.91 6.77
CA ALA A 180 8.03 10.19 6.79
C ALA A 180 8.25 10.91 5.46
N ASP A 181 7.22 11.58 4.99
CA ASP A 181 7.30 12.36 3.76
C ASP A 181 7.79 13.79 4.10
N ASP A 182 8.97 14.16 3.59
CA ASP A 182 9.54 15.52 3.70
C ASP A 182 9.34 16.30 2.40
N GLY A 183 8.62 15.71 1.41
CA GLY A 183 8.45 16.24 0.08
C GLY A 183 7.30 17.25 -0.05
N GLU A 184 7.06 17.69 -1.30
CA GLU A 184 6.07 18.71 -1.65
C GLU A 184 4.62 18.32 -1.31
N ASP A 185 4.34 17.01 -1.15
CA ASP A 185 2.98 16.48 -1.00
C ASP A 185 2.54 16.20 0.44
N GLY A 186 3.33 16.51 1.47
CA GLY A 186 2.90 16.15 2.80
C GLY A 186 3.72 16.69 3.97
N GLY A 187 4.92 17.11 3.70
CA GLY A 187 5.75 17.78 4.71
C GLY A 187 6.08 16.87 5.90
N ALA A 188 5.90 17.40 7.11
CA ALA A 188 6.28 16.75 8.35
C ALA A 188 5.54 15.45 8.61
N LEU A 189 6.13 14.58 9.43
CA LEU A 189 5.53 13.33 9.92
C LEU A 189 4.11 13.52 10.44
N PHE A 190 3.87 14.59 11.19
CA PHE A 190 2.56 15.09 11.54
C PHE A 190 2.32 16.42 10.82
N PRO A 191 1.52 16.46 9.74
CA PRO A 191 1.28 17.67 8.96
C PRO A 191 0.72 18.83 9.77
N THR A 192 0.01 18.53 10.86
CA THR A 192 -0.57 19.52 11.78
C THR A 192 0.33 19.82 12.98
N GLY A 193 1.42 19.07 13.17
CA GLY A 193 2.31 19.13 14.33
C GLY A 193 1.81 18.34 15.55
N ASN A 194 0.62 17.73 15.49
CA ASN A 194 -0.01 17.06 16.63
C ASN A 194 -0.09 15.53 16.41
N PRO A 195 0.12 14.72 17.46
CA PRO A 195 -0.16 13.27 17.40
C PRO A 195 -1.65 12.95 17.23
N VAL A 196 -2.54 13.83 17.75
CA VAL A 196 -3.99 13.76 17.59
C VAL A 196 -4.53 15.15 17.33
N ASP A 197 -5.41 15.28 16.37
CA ASP A 197 -6.20 16.46 16.03
C ASP A 197 -7.67 16.20 16.32
N GLU A 198 -8.40 17.22 16.74
CA GLU A 198 -9.87 17.25 16.71
C GLU A 198 -10.29 17.82 15.35
N LEU A 199 -10.94 17.01 14.54
CA LEU A 199 -11.53 17.42 13.27
C LEU A 199 -12.95 17.92 13.48
N GLU A 200 -13.26 19.08 12.93
CA GLU A 200 -14.64 19.53 12.76
C GLU A 200 -15.27 18.80 11.58
N VAL A 201 -16.33 18.08 11.80
CA VAL A 201 -17.04 17.30 10.79
C VAL A 201 -18.54 17.58 10.87
N PRO A 202 -19.32 17.42 9.78
CA PRO A 202 -20.77 17.51 9.85
C PRO A 202 -21.35 16.54 10.92
N ASP A 203 -22.34 17.01 11.68
CA ASP A 203 -23.04 16.22 12.69
C ASP A 203 -23.71 14.95 12.11
N SER A 204 -24.05 14.99 10.84
CA SER A 204 -24.53 13.83 10.07
C SER A 204 -23.49 12.73 9.85
N LEU A 205 -22.20 13.05 9.92
CA LEU A 205 -21.12 12.07 9.81
C LEU A 205 -20.71 11.51 11.15
N VAL A 206 -20.61 12.37 12.18
CA VAL A 206 -20.28 11.98 13.55
C VAL A 206 -21.14 12.80 14.50
N PRO A 207 -21.93 12.17 15.38
CA PRO A 207 -22.73 12.89 16.36
C PRO A 207 -21.88 13.83 17.22
N GLY A 208 -22.30 15.09 17.33
CA GLY A 208 -21.57 16.14 18.05
C GLY A 208 -20.57 16.89 17.18
N GLY A 209 -20.42 16.55 15.90
CA GLY A 209 -19.66 17.32 14.92
C GLY A 209 -18.14 17.34 15.12
N LYS A 210 -17.60 16.43 15.96
CA LYS A 210 -16.19 16.35 16.33
C LYS A 210 -15.65 14.94 16.22
N LEU A 211 -14.44 14.78 15.66
CA LEU A 211 -13.80 13.51 15.50
C LEU A 211 -12.29 13.63 15.82
N ASN A 212 -11.83 12.86 16.78
CA ASN A 212 -10.39 12.75 17.02
C ASN A 212 -9.73 11.92 15.93
N ALA A 213 -8.61 12.40 15.40
CA ALA A 213 -7.86 11.72 14.36
C ALA A 213 -6.35 11.86 14.58
N THR A 214 -5.59 10.80 14.32
CA THR A 214 -4.15 10.87 14.07
C THR A 214 -3.95 11.03 12.57
N LEU A 215 -3.37 12.15 12.16
CA LEU A 215 -3.04 12.48 10.78
C LEU A 215 -1.54 12.29 10.60
N ILE A 216 -1.11 11.21 9.97
CA ILE A 216 0.30 10.85 9.89
C ILE A 216 0.77 10.63 8.46
N ASN A 217 1.99 11.06 8.19
CA ASN A 217 2.64 11.01 6.90
C ASN A 217 3.84 10.07 6.98
N SER A 218 3.58 8.77 6.88
CA SER A 218 4.62 7.73 6.95
C SER A 218 4.25 6.54 6.10
N GLY A 219 5.05 6.22 5.12
CA GLY A 219 4.81 5.16 4.14
C GLY A 219 3.69 5.49 3.15
N ILE A 220 2.59 6.02 3.63
CA ILE A 220 1.49 6.67 2.90
C ILE A 220 0.74 7.58 3.87
N PRO A 221 0.32 8.78 3.46
CA PRO A 221 -0.56 9.63 4.27
C PRO A 221 -1.77 8.83 4.75
N THR A 222 -1.98 8.80 6.06
CA THR A 222 -3.03 7.98 6.67
C THR A 222 -3.72 8.74 7.79
N ILE A 223 -5.05 8.63 7.82
CA ILE A 223 -5.97 9.16 8.83
C ILE A 223 -6.39 7.98 9.70
N PHE A 224 -6.03 7.98 10.98
CA PHE A 224 -6.51 7.01 11.95
C PHE A 224 -7.58 7.64 12.83
N VAL A 225 -8.69 6.92 13.04
CA VAL A 225 -9.81 7.32 13.92
C VAL A 225 -10.18 6.14 14.81
N ASN A 226 -10.83 6.38 15.95
CA ASN A 226 -11.32 5.28 16.77
C ASN A 226 -12.54 4.61 16.12
N ALA A 227 -12.62 3.31 16.18
CA ALA A 227 -13.75 2.53 15.68
C ALA A 227 -15.06 2.95 16.35
N THR A 228 -15.03 3.13 17.67
CA THR A 228 -16.21 3.49 18.49
C THR A 228 -16.82 4.83 18.12
N ASP A 229 -16.00 5.82 17.69
CA ASP A 229 -16.50 7.13 17.26
C ASP A 229 -17.32 7.04 15.95
N LEU A 230 -17.16 5.94 15.21
CA LEU A 230 -17.88 5.64 13.98
C LEU A 230 -18.97 4.56 14.14
N GLY A 231 -19.15 4.03 15.36
CA GLY A 231 -20.12 2.97 15.65
C GLY A 231 -19.65 1.56 15.26
N TYR A 232 -18.33 1.36 15.16
CA TYR A 232 -17.70 0.07 14.90
C TYR A 232 -16.97 -0.44 16.14
N ASP A 233 -16.67 -1.74 16.20
CA ASP A 233 -15.88 -2.36 17.26
C ASP A 233 -14.47 -2.75 16.82
N GLY A 234 -14.17 -2.65 15.53
CA GLY A 234 -12.87 -3.00 14.93
C GLY A 234 -12.75 -4.45 14.48
N THR A 235 -13.80 -5.26 14.63
CA THR A 235 -13.80 -6.68 14.23
C THR A 235 -14.44 -6.91 12.86
N GLU A 236 -14.99 -5.88 12.24
CA GLU A 236 -15.74 -5.96 10.98
C GLU A 236 -14.91 -6.59 9.85
N LEU A 237 -15.56 -7.41 9.04
CA LEU A 237 -15.06 -7.94 7.78
C LEU A 237 -15.56 -7.10 6.61
N GLN A 238 -15.06 -7.40 5.41
CA GLN A 238 -15.33 -6.59 4.22
C GLN A 238 -16.81 -6.38 3.94
N ASP A 239 -17.60 -7.44 4.00
CA ASP A 239 -19.03 -7.39 3.60
C ASP A 239 -19.84 -6.47 4.52
N ALA A 240 -19.50 -6.40 5.80
CA ALA A 240 -20.16 -5.54 6.78
C ALA A 240 -19.98 -4.04 6.48
N VAL A 241 -18.88 -3.66 5.84
CA VAL A 241 -18.59 -2.26 5.48
C VAL A 241 -18.84 -2.01 3.99
N ASN A 242 -18.35 -2.92 3.12
CA ASN A 242 -18.44 -2.72 1.67
C ASN A 242 -19.84 -2.91 1.12
N GLY A 243 -20.72 -3.61 1.84
CA GLY A 243 -22.13 -3.77 1.51
C GLY A 243 -23.01 -2.57 1.87
N ASP A 244 -22.49 -1.64 2.65
CA ASP A 244 -23.19 -0.43 3.11
C ASP A 244 -22.69 0.81 2.36
N SER A 245 -23.50 1.30 1.42
CA SER A 245 -23.17 2.48 0.61
C SER A 245 -23.07 3.76 1.44
N ASP A 246 -23.85 3.88 2.49
CA ASP A 246 -23.87 5.07 3.36
C ASP A 246 -22.62 5.11 4.23
N ALA A 247 -22.19 3.94 4.74
CA ALA A 247 -20.92 3.81 5.42
C ALA A 247 -19.74 4.21 4.52
N LEU A 248 -19.71 3.71 3.26
CA LEU A 248 -18.65 4.06 2.31
C LEU A 248 -18.62 5.55 1.98
N ALA A 249 -19.78 6.18 1.78
CA ALA A 249 -19.89 7.62 1.54
C ALA A 249 -19.42 8.42 2.77
N ARG A 250 -19.75 7.96 3.98
CA ARG A 250 -19.28 8.53 5.24
C ARG A 250 -17.76 8.48 5.35
N PHE A 251 -17.14 7.32 5.10
CA PHE A 251 -15.68 7.18 5.12
C PHE A 251 -15.00 8.06 4.07
N GLU A 252 -15.56 8.18 2.87
CA GLU A 252 -15.00 9.06 1.83
C GLU A 252 -15.08 10.54 2.25
N SER A 253 -16.19 10.96 2.86
CA SER A 253 -16.33 12.33 3.37
C SER A 253 -15.31 12.63 4.47
N LEU A 254 -15.12 11.72 5.43
CA LEU A 254 -14.13 11.85 6.49
C LEU A 254 -12.70 11.85 5.93
N ARG A 255 -12.43 11.02 4.92
CA ARG A 255 -11.14 10.99 4.20
C ARG A 255 -10.85 12.32 3.52
N ALA A 256 -11.83 12.91 2.86
CA ALA A 256 -11.68 14.21 2.21
C ALA A 256 -11.40 15.33 3.22
N ILE A 257 -12.11 15.36 4.35
CA ILE A 257 -11.87 16.34 5.42
C ILE A 257 -10.45 16.16 6.01
N GLY A 258 -10.03 14.93 6.26
CA GLY A 258 -8.68 14.65 6.72
C GLY A 258 -7.61 15.03 5.69
N ALA A 259 -7.84 14.77 4.39
CA ALA A 259 -6.94 15.18 3.31
C ALA A 259 -6.76 16.70 3.25
N LEU A 260 -7.85 17.45 3.41
CA LEU A 260 -7.81 18.92 3.50
C LEU A 260 -7.01 19.38 4.73
N ARG A 261 -7.26 18.77 5.89
CA ARG A 261 -6.54 19.09 7.13
C ARG A 261 -5.05 18.78 7.06
N MET A 262 -4.68 17.72 6.34
CA MET A 262 -3.28 17.36 6.06
C MET A 262 -2.60 18.26 5.02
N GLY A 263 -3.34 19.15 4.34
CA GLY A 263 -2.82 19.98 3.27
C GLY A 263 -2.57 19.26 1.94
N LEU A 264 -3.11 18.05 1.78
CA LEU A 264 -2.96 17.25 0.54
C LEU A 264 -3.87 17.72 -0.59
N ILE A 265 -4.92 18.44 -0.26
CA ILE A 265 -5.87 19.07 -1.18
C ILE A 265 -6.24 20.46 -0.64
N THR A 266 -6.69 21.32 -1.51
CA THR A 266 -7.16 22.67 -1.16
C THR A 266 -8.68 22.81 -1.23
N ASP A 267 -9.35 21.86 -1.89
CA ASP A 267 -10.81 21.78 -2.00
C ASP A 267 -11.26 20.33 -1.79
N LEU A 268 -12.36 20.12 -1.06
CA LEU A 268 -12.92 18.79 -0.80
C LEU A 268 -13.23 18.00 -2.08
N ALA A 269 -13.64 18.68 -3.15
CA ALA A 269 -13.92 18.07 -4.46
C ALA A 269 -12.68 17.43 -5.10
N ASP A 270 -11.47 17.88 -4.74
CA ASP A 270 -10.23 17.31 -5.26
C ASP A 270 -9.90 15.92 -4.66
N ALA A 271 -10.56 15.54 -3.58
CA ALA A 271 -10.37 14.23 -2.97
C ALA A 271 -10.63 13.06 -3.94
N SER A 272 -11.59 13.23 -4.86
CA SER A 272 -11.91 12.23 -5.89
C SER A 272 -10.77 12.00 -6.89
N LYS A 273 -9.89 12.98 -7.10
CA LYS A 273 -8.71 12.89 -7.97
C LYS A 273 -7.53 12.21 -7.31
N ARG A 274 -7.61 11.96 -5.98
CA ARG A 274 -6.59 11.33 -5.14
C ARG A 274 -7.16 10.17 -4.32
N GLN A 275 -7.79 9.22 -4.96
CA GLN A 275 -8.43 8.09 -4.27
C GLN A 275 -7.41 7.16 -3.58
N HIS A 276 -6.16 7.14 -4.06
CA HIS A 276 -5.10 6.33 -3.45
C HIS A 276 -4.59 6.95 -2.13
N THR A 277 -4.57 8.28 -2.01
CA THR A 277 -4.03 9.03 -0.85
C THR A 277 -4.95 10.16 -0.41
N PRO A 278 -5.12 10.41 0.91
CA PRO A 278 -4.67 9.60 2.03
C PRO A 278 -5.50 8.32 2.19
N LYS A 279 -5.02 7.37 3.01
CA LYS A 279 -5.85 6.27 3.50
C LYS A 279 -6.65 6.74 4.71
N ILE A 280 -7.79 6.09 4.95
CA ILE A 280 -8.51 6.19 6.20
C ILE A 280 -8.60 4.82 6.85
N ALA A 281 -8.35 4.76 8.15
CA ALA A 281 -8.41 3.53 8.93
C ALA A 281 -9.03 3.79 10.30
N PHE A 282 -9.81 2.85 10.79
CA PHE A 282 -10.27 2.88 12.17
C PHE A 282 -9.55 1.82 13.00
N VAL A 283 -9.29 2.18 14.26
CA VAL A 283 -8.53 1.39 15.23
C VAL A 283 -9.37 1.11 16.46
N ALA A 284 -9.13 -0.04 17.08
CA ALA A 284 -9.76 -0.42 18.34
C ALA A 284 -8.76 -1.19 19.23
N PRO A 285 -8.99 -1.23 20.56
CA PRO A 285 -8.29 -2.16 21.44
C PRO A 285 -8.41 -3.61 20.96
N PRO A 286 -7.52 -4.52 21.41
CA PRO A 286 -7.59 -5.91 21.01
C PRO A 286 -8.89 -6.57 21.47
N ALA A 287 -9.52 -7.32 20.57
CA ALA A 287 -10.68 -8.15 20.84
C ALA A 287 -10.60 -9.45 20.04
N ASP A 288 -11.28 -10.50 20.53
CA ASP A 288 -11.41 -11.77 19.82
C ASP A 288 -12.26 -11.57 18.54
N TYR A 289 -11.82 -12.15 17.42
CA TYR A 289 -12.63 -12.17 16.20
C TYR A 289 -12.29 -13.37 15.33
N VAL A 290 -13.12 -13.62 14.32
CA VAL A 290 -12.86 -14.63 13.30
C VAL A 290 -12.49 -13.92 12.00
N ALA A 291 -11.29 -14.21 11.51
CA ALA A 291 -10.80 -13.67 10.24
C ALA A 291 -11.59 -14.24 9.04
N SER A 292 -11.51 -13.61 7.88
CA SER A 292 -12.21 -14.01 6.65
C SER A 292 -11.86 -15.43 6.18
N SER A 293 -10.72 -15.97 6.61
CA SER A 293 -10.32 -17.36 6.37
C SER A 293 -10.98 -18.38 7.30
N GLY A 294 -11.73 -17.95 8.32
CA GLY A 294 -12.24 -18.79 9.40
C GLY A 294 -11.23 -18.96 10.57
N LYS A 295 -10.03 -18.40 10.49
CA LYS A 295 -9.03 -18.42 11.56
C LYS A 295 -9.51 -17.58 12.74
N ALA A 296 -9.57 -18.17 13.94
CA ALA A 296 -9.81 -17.44 15.17
C ALA A 296 -8.55 -16.64 15.54
N VAL A 297 -8.72 -15.35 15.82
CA VAL A 297 -7.70 -14.45 16.34
C VAL A 297 -8.11 -14.05 17.75
N ARG A 298 -7.24 -14.31 18.72
CA ARG A 298 -7.50 -13.96 20.12
C ARG A 298 -6.98 -12.57 20.44
N ALA A 299 -7.66 -11.85 21.31
CA ALA A 299 -7.23 -10.56 21.82
C ALA A 299 -5.80 -10.60 22.39
N THR A 300 -5.42 -11.75 23.02
CA THR A 300 -4.10 -11.97 23.61
C THR A 300 -2.97 -12.10 22.56
N ASP A 301 -3.30 -12.37 21.30
CA ASP A 301 -2.35 -12.58 20.22
C ASP A 301 -2.03 -11.31 19.43
N ILE A 302 -2.73 -10.23 19.72
CA ILE A 302 -2.64 -8.92 19.04
C ILE A 302 -2.55 -7.78 20.04
N ASP A 303 -1.99 -6.67 19.63
CA ASP A 303 -1.92 -5.43 20.43
C ASP A 303 -3.10 -4.49 20.17
N LEU A 304 -3.68 -4.53 18.97
CA LEU A 304 -4.82 -3.71 18.56
C LEU A 304 -5.51 -4.32 17.33
N LEU A 305 -6.67 -3.76 17.00
CA LEU A 305 -7.40 -4.02 15.76
C LEU A 305 -7.27 -2.82 14.80
N VAL A 306 -7.13 -3.10 13.51
CA VAL A 306 -7.11 -2.07 12.46
C VAL A 306 -7.95 -2.51 11.26
N ARG A 307 -8.78 -1.59 10.77
CA ARG A 307 -9.55 -1.72 9.55
C ARG A 307 -9.24 -0.53 8.65
N ALA A 308 -8.72 -0.77 7.45
CA ALA A 308 -8.26 0.29 6.56
C ALA A 308 -8.94 0.24 5.19
N LEU A 309 -9.36 1.40 4.70
CA LEU A 309 -10.00 1.53 3.39
C LEU A 309 -8.98 1.97 2.34
N SER A 310 -9.16 1.47 1.13
CA SER A 310 -8.37 1.80 -0.06
C SER A 310 -9.28 1.89 -1.28
N MET A 311 -9.18 2.96 -2.04
CA MET A 311 -10.03 3.20 -3.22
C MET A 311 -11.52 3.06 -2.87
N GLY A 312 -11.95 3.69 -1.77
CA GLY A 312 -13.33 3.71 -1.30
C GLY A 312 -13.88 2.39 -0.76
N LYS A 313 -13.03 1.38 -0.50
CA LYS A 313 -13.46 0.07 0.01
C LYS A 313 -12.58 -0.40 1.17
N LEU A 314 -13.18 -1.13 2.13
CA LEU A 314 -12.43 -1.83 3.16
C LEU A 314 -11.55 -2.90 2.52
N HIS A 315 -10.25 -2.84 2.82
CA HIS A 315 -9.25 -3.77 2.27
C HIS A 315 -9.41 -5.17 2.91
N HIS A 316 -9.29 -6.24 2.10
CA HIS A 316 -9.44 -7.62 2.58
C HIS A 316 -8.38 -8.07 3.57
N ALA A 317 -7.23 -7.42 3.57
CA ALA A 317 -6.13 -7.68 4.51
C ALA A 317 -5.54 -6.35 4.98
N MET A 318 -4.25 -6.09 4.74
CA MET A 318 -3.63 -4.80 5.05
C MET A 318 -2.70 -4.36 3.91
N MET A 319 -2.83 -3.09 3.54
CA MET A 319 -1.90 -2.43 2.60
C MET A 319 -0.53 -2.27 3.27
N GLY A 320 0.54 -2.58 2.53
CA GLY A 320 1.89 -2.51 3.08
C GLY A 320 2.29 -1.11 3.56
N THR A 321 1.95 -0.08 2.80
CA THR A 321 2.23 1.32 3.19
C THR A 321 1.41 1.78 4.40
N ALA A 322 0.14 1.36 4.50
CA ALA A 322 -0.66 1.59 5.71
C ALA A 322 -0.08 0.83 6.91
N ALA A 323 0.49 -0.36 6.71
CA ALA A 323 1.19 -1.09 7.77
C ALA A 323 2.42 -0.32 8.28
N VAL A 324 3.16 0.38 7.39
CA VAL A 324 4.22 1.31 7.78
C VAL A 324 3.67 2.43 8.64
N ALA A 325 2.58 3.08 8.23
CA ALA A 325 1.92 4.13 9.01
C ALA A 325 1.45 3.63 10.38
N ILE A 326 0.90 2.40 10.45
CA ILE A 326 0.49 1.76 11.70
C ILE A 326 1.71 1.54 12.61
N GLY A 327 2.81 0.98 12.10
CA GLY A 327 4.03 0.76 12.87
C GLY A 327 4.62 2.05 13.42
N THR A 328 4.67 3.08 12.57
CA THR A 328 5.13 4.42 12.94
C THR A 328 4.24 5.04 14.02
N ALA A 329 2.93 5.08 13.80
CA ALA A 329 2.00 5.66 14.78
C ALA A 329 2.01 4.88 16.09
N ALA A 330 2.12 3.56 16.06
CA ALA A 330 2.22 2.74 17.28
C ALA A 330 3.48 3.04 18.09
N ALA A 331 4.59 3.35 17.43
CA ALA A 331 5.86 3.70 18.10
C ALA A 331 5.84 5.08 18.77
N ILE A 332 4.90 5.95 18.41
CA ILE A 332 4.82 7.32 18.91
C ILE A 332 3.73 7.42 19.97
N PRO A 333 4.08 7.64 21.27
CA PRO A 333 3.13 7.81 22.35
C PRO A 333 2.11 8.90 22.07
N GLY A 334 0.85 8.60 22.38
CA GLY A 334 -0.27 9.56 22.30
C GLY A 334 -1.00 9.57 20.96
N THR A 335 -0.54 8.89 19.92
CA THR A 335 -1.34 8.67 18.71
C THR A 335 -2.51 7.70 19.00
N LEU A 336 -3.60 7.76 18.23
CA LEU A 336 -4.74 6.86 18.41
C LEU A 336 -4.35 5.38 18.23
N VAL A 337 -3.40 5.08 17.34
CA VAL A 337 -2.86 3.72 17.16
C VAL A 337 -2.10 3.25 18.40
N ASN A 338 -1.24 4.10 18.96
CA ASN A 338 -0.51 3.80 20.19
C ASN A 338 -1.45 3.61 21.37
N LEU A 339 -2.44 4.50 21.51
CA LEU A 339 -3.45 4.42 22.59
C LEU A 339 -4.31 3.15 22.45
N ALA A 340 -4.76 2.79 21.27
CA ALA A 340 -5.50 1.55 21.01
C ALA A 340 -4.66 0.30 21.36
N ALA A 341 -3.33 0.37 21.18
CA ALA A 341 -2.41 -0.69 21.59
C ALA A 341 -2.05 -0.69 23.07
N GLY A 342 -2.68 0.14 23.91
CA GLY A 342 -2.44 0.23 25.36
C GLY A 342 -1.41 1.28 25.76
N GLY A 343 -0.95 2.13 24.83
CA GLY A 343 -0.03 3.25 25.10
C GLY A 343 1.42 2.85 25.33
N GLY A 344 2.23 3.85 25.70
CA GLY A 344 3.64 3.68 26.05
C GLY A 344 4.59 3.56 24.85
N ALA A 345 5.88 3.41 25.12
CA ALA A 345 6.90 3.25 24.09
C ALA A 345 6.83 1.84 23.50
N ARG A 346 6.80 1.73 22.16
CA ARG A 346 6.73 0.46 21.44
C ARG A 346 7.70 0.46 20.26
N GLN A 347 8.40 -0.64 20.06
CA GLN A 347 9.24 -0.85 18.87
C GLN A 347 8.52 -1.64 17.78
N SER A 348 7.47 -2.37 18.14
CA SER A 348 6.64 -3.11 17.20
C SER A 348 5.25 -3.37 17.80
N VAL A 349 4.30 -3.59 16.91
CA VAL A 349 2.95 -4.06 17.26
C VAL A 349 2.55 -5.19 16.34
N ARG A 350 1.72 -6.10 16.86
CA ARG A 350 0.96 -7.07 16.07
C ARG A 350 -0.50 -6.63 16.06
N PHE A 351 -1.02 -6.30 14.92
CA PHE A 351 -2.41 -5.89 14.80
C PHE A 351 -3.28 -6.92 14.07
N GLY A 352 -4.55 -6.99 14.46
CA GLY A 352 -5.56 -7.78 13.79
C GLY A 352 -6.17 -7.02 12.61
N HIS A 353 -6.35 -7.70 11.46
CA HIS A 353 -6.97 -7.16 10.25
C HIS A 353 -7.94 -8.19 9.64
N PRO A 354 -8.77 -7.87 8.62
CA PRO A 354 -9.81 -8.79 8.15
C PRO A 354 -9.36 -10.22 7.82
N SER A 355 -8.14 -10.42 7.34
CA SER A 355 -7.64 -11.77 6.97
C SER A 355 -6.78 -12.44 8.06
N GLY A 356 -6.58 -11.81 9.23
CA GLY A 356 -5.75 -12.34 10.31
C GLY A 356 -4.88 -11.28 10.98
N THR A 357 -3.59 -11.52 11.13
CA THR A 357 -2.69 -10.64 11.88
C THR A 357 -1.48 -10.21 11.06
N LEU A 358 -0.88 -9.09 11.45
CA LEU A 358 0.38 -8.62 10.91
C LEU A 358 1.22 -7.97 11.99
N ARG A 359 2.52 -8.27 12.00
CA ARG A 359 3.49 -7.57 12.83
C ARG A 359 4.24 -6.53 12.01
N VAL A 360 4.38 -5.33 12.58
CA VAL A 360 5.16 -4.22 12.01
C VAL A 360 5.98 -3.56 13.11
N GLY A 361 7.14 -3.03 12.74
CA GLY A 361 7.99 -2.29 13.65
C GLY A 361 8.36 -0.92 13.10
N ALA A 362 8.77 0.00 13.97
CA ALA A 362 9.35 1.27 13.58
C ALA A 362 10.34 1.76 14.65
N GLU A 363 11.37 2.46 14.19
CA GLU A 363 12.31 3.17 15.04
C GLU A 363 11.95 4.66 15.02
N ALA A 364 11.36 5.13 16.13
CA ALA A 364 10.98 6.52 16.32
C ALA A 364 11.74 7.13 17.50
N ALA A 365 12.20 8.36 17.33
CA ALA A 365 12.86 9.14 18.36
C ALA A 365 12.36 10.58 18.35
N GLN A 366 12.47 11.26 19.47
CA GLN A 366 12.15 12.68 19.57
C GLN A 366 13.45 13.50 19.47
N GLU A 367 13.55 14.33 18.45
CA GLU A 367 14.67 15.24 18.22
C GLU A 367 14.15 16.69 18.27
N ASN A 368 14.70 17.52 19.17
CA ASN A 368 14.29 18.92 19.34
C ASN A 368 12.76 19.12 19.55
N GLY A 369 12.11 18.18 20.23
CA GLY A 369 10.67 18.23 20.49
C GLY A 369 9.79 17.72 19.32
N GLN A 370 10.39 17.34 18.20
CA GLN A 370 9.70 16.77 17.04
C GLN A 370 9.97 15.26 16.94
N TRP A 371 8.95 14.51 16.56
CA TRP A 371 9.08 13.08 16.28
C TRP A 371 9.74 12.86 14.92
N LYS A 372 10.71 11.95 14.92
CA LYS A 372 11.39 11.47 13.71
C LYS A 372 11.35 9.96 13.68
N VAL A 373 11.16 9.40 12.51
CA VAL A 373 11.17 7.95 12.27
C VAL A 373 12.27 7.63 11.29
N THR A 374 13.27 6.86 11.73
CA THR A 374 14.41 6.51 10.89
C THR A 374 14.12 5.36 9.95
N LYS A 375 13.32 4.40 10.41
CA LYS A 375 12.84 3.30 9.55
C LYS A 375 11.59 2.63 10.10
N ALA A 376 10.86 1.98 9.19
CA ALA A 376 9.82 1.01 9.52
C ALA A 376 10.17 -0.34 8.87
N ILE A 377 9.84 -1.44 9.56
CA ILE A 377 10.23 -2.80 9.17
C ILE A 377 8.99 -3.67 9.12
N MET A 378 8.85 -4.45 8.05
CA MET A 378 7.83 -5.49 7.98
C MET A 378 8.30 -6.68 7.14
N SER A 379 7.77 -7.86 7.49
CA SER A 379 7.98 -9.10 6.75
C SER A 379 6.81 -9.38 5.83
N ARG A 380 7.12 -9.80 4.62
CA ARG A 380 6.19 -10.18 3.56
C ARG A 380 6.75 -11.38 2.78
N SER A 381 6.05 -11.78 1.74
CA SER A 381 6.56 -12.71 0.74
C SER A 381 6.16 -12.27 -0.66
N ALA A 382 6.88 -12.73 -1.65
CA ALA A 382 6.57 -12.51 -3.06
C ALA A 382 6.58 -13.82 -3.83
N ARG A 383 5.93 -13.83 -4.99
CA ARG A 383 5.93 -14.97 -5.89
C ARG A 383 5.68 -14.53 -7.32
N ILE A 384 6.43 -15.09 -8.27
CA ILE A 384 6.10 -15.02 -9.69
C ILE A 384 4.90 -15.95 -9.94
N LEU A 385 3.84 -15.41 -10.51
CA LEU A 385 2.64 -16.16 -10.85
C LEU A 385 2.65 -16.59 -12.32
N MET A 386 3.17 -15.74 -13.20
CA MET A 386 3.33 -15.98 -14.63
C MET A 386 4.37 -15.02 -15.19
N GLU A 387 5.12 -15.47 -16.19
CA GLU A 387 6.00 -14.67 -17.01
C GLU A 387 5.72 -14.91 -18.50
N GLY A 388 5.98 -13.90 -19.33
CA GLY A 388 5.75 -13.99 -20.77
C GLY A 388 5.47 -12.64 -21.40
N TRP A 389 4.39 -12.55 -22.16
CA TRP A 389 4.03 -11.33 -22.88
C TRP A 389 2.56 -10.99 -22.66
N VAL A 390 2.30 -9.75 -22.27
CA VAL A 390 0.97 -9.19 -22.37
C VAL A 390 0.73 -8.71 -23.81
N ARG A 391 -0.46 -8.93 -24.33
CA ARG A 391 -0.87 -8.49 -25.68
C ARG A 391 -1.84 -7.34 -25.58
N VAL A 392 -1.55 -6.26 -26.28
CA VAL A 392 -2.41 -5.09 -26.38
C VAL A 392 -2.56 -4.65 -27.84
N PRO A 393 -3.73 -4.12 -28.25
CA PRO A 393 -3.87 -3.53 -29.58
C PRO A 393 -2.90 -2.37 -29.75
N GLY A 394 -2.26 -2.26 -30.91
CA GLY A 394 -1.21 -1.27 -31.16
C GLY A 394 -1.70 0.19 -31.22
N ASP A 395 -3.01 0.40 -31.29
CA ASP A 395 -3.68 1.69 -31.29
C ASP A 395 -4.28 2.08 -29.91
N SER A 396 -4.03 1.25 -28.87
CA SER A 396 -4.63 1.46 -27.52
C SER A 396 -3.94 2.55 -26.70
N PHE A 397 -2.81 3.10 -27.14
CA PHE A 397 -1.99 4.01 -26.32
C PHE A 397 -1.13 4.95 -27.18
#